data_93cbc2924478a09351fc6ad56263b5e2
#
_entry.id   93cbc2924478a09351fc6ad56263b5e2
#
_cell.length_a   1.000
_cell.length_b   1.000
_cell.length_c   1.000
_cell.angle_alpha   90.00
_cell.angle_beta   90.00
_cell.angle_gamma   90.00
#
_symmetry.space_group_name_H-M   'P 1'
#
loop_
_entity.id
_entity.type
_entity.pdbx_description
1 polymer ?
#
loop_
_entity_poly.entity_id
_entity_poly.type
_entity_poly.pdbx_seq_one_letter_code
_entity_poly.pdbx_strand_id
1 'polypeptide(L)'
;MSIEIKKNWERDFDSYELFLTERGYFTNTDLRSYFTKIYQKIYLYTTLTNAICDLDKRSKIQHFFFECKNNMIISFDLANLNYINASKQILRSCIESLFRLSLGISRYIEYRENKKKGIYVATESLKNLKNMQDSHKVGKLTHFVIDYFSETPVNENMKQLYDLYSTLSGAVHVNDKDNFTPHKYLLDYNIANREHIEPHLINFEIVINNVIFILYYFSFYLDDEGVHLHKRDLLEFEKTLEATNILEKIENFFV
;
A
#
# COMPACT_ATOMS: atom_id res chain seq x y z
N MET A 1 -41.48 17.48 12.65
CA MET A 1 -40.28 18.26 12.28
C MET A 1 -40.74 19.70 12.06
N SER A 2 -40.11 20.71 12.69
CA SER A 2 -40.49 22.09 12.48
C SER A 2 -40.21 22.51 11.03
N ILE A 3 -40.96 23.50 10.51
CA ILE A 3 -40.79 24.02 9.15
C ILE A 3 -39.36 24.55 8.95
N GLU A 4 -38.77 25.10 10.00
CA GLU A 4 -37.41 25.65 9.98
C GLU A 4 -36.35 24.54 9.82
N ILE A 5 -36.47 23.43 10.55
CA ILE A 5 -35.59 22.26 10.41
C ILE A 5 -35.69 21.66 9.00
N LYS A 6 -36.89 21.60 8.45
CA LYS A 6 -37.11 21.07 7.09
C LYS A 6 -36.41 21.96 6.04
N LYS A 7 -36.55 23.25 6.09
CA LYS A 7 -35.91 24.19 5.15
C LYS A 7 -34.40 24.17 5.25
N ASN A 8 -33.85 24.03 6.46
CA ASN A 8 -32.41 23.93 6.67
C ASN A 8 -31.86 22.62 6.09
N TRP A 9 -32.57 21.52 6.28
CA TRP A 9 -32.18 20.22 5.72
C TRP A 9 -32.18 20.23 4.18
N GLU A 10 -33.20 20.79 3.55
CA GLU A 10 -33.29 20.91 2.08
C GLU A 10 -32.12 21.74 1.53
N ARG A 11 -31.79 22.87 2.15
CA ARG A 11 -30.66 23.72 1.74
C ARG A 11 -29.31 23.00 1.92
N ASP A 12 -29.13 22.24 3.00
CA ASP A 12 -27.90 21.47 3.22
C ASP A 12 -27.78 20.34 2.20
N PHE A 13 -28.90 19.74 1.81
CA PHE A 13 -28.91 18.71 0.78
C PHE A 13 -28.56 19.26 -0.61
N ASP A 14 -29.07 20.41 -0.98
CA ASP A 14 -28.71 21.13 -2.22
C ASP A 14 -27.19 21.41 -2.24
N SER A 15 -26.64 21.84 -1.10
CA SER A 15 -25.19 22.06 -0.95
C SER A 15 -24.37 20.75 -1.11
N TYR A 16 -24.90 19.64 -0.63
CA TYR A 16 -24.30 18.33 -0.81
C TYR A 16 -24.35 17.87 -2.28
N GLU A 17 -25.43 18.09 -2.99
CA GLU A 17 -25.51 17.79 -4.43
C GLU A 17 -24.49 18.61 -5.22
N LEU A 18 -24.35 19.91 -4.91
CA LEU A 18 -23.32 20.75 -5.52
C LEU A 18 -21.91 20.21 -5.22
N PHE A 19 -21.62 19.86 -3.97
CA PHE A 19 -20.36 19.22 -3.57
C PHE A 19 -20.09 17.96 -4.38
N LEU A 20 -21.07 17.10 -4.62
CA LEU A 20 -20.92 15.88 -5.40
C LEU A 20 -20.57 16.15 -6.88
N THR A 21 -21.07 17.23 -7.45
CA THR A 21 -20.79 17.59 -8.85
C THR A 21 -19.43 18.25 -9.04
N GLU A 22 -18.92 18.96 -8.05
CA GLU A 22 -17.69 19.75 -8.13
C GLU A 22 -16.45 19.06 -7.50
N ARG A 23 -16.64 17.89 -6.90
CA ARG A 23 -15.58 17.23 -6.15
C ARG A 23 -14.52 16.57 -7.05
N GLY A 24 -13.31 16.54 -6.54
CA GLY A 24 -12.18 15.83 -7.12
C GLY A 24 -11.12 16.74 -7.70
N TYR A 25 -9.86 16.39 -7.43
CA TYR A 25 -8.69 17.16 -7.88
C TYR A 25 -8.04 16.61 -9.12
N PHE A 26 -8.52 15.51 -9.67
CA PHE A 26 -7.96 14.95 -10.89
C PHE A 26 -8.02 15.96 -12.07
N THR A 27 -9.01 16.84 -12.04
CA THR A 27 -9.15 17.95 -13.00
C THR A 27 -8.31 19.17 -12.65
N ASN A 28 -7.77 19.26 -11.42
CA ASN A 28 -6.87 20.33 -11.01
C ASN A 28 -5.51 20.14 -11.67
N THR A 29 -5.11 21.08 -12.52
CA THR A 29 -3.89 20.98 -13.33
C THR A 29 -2.61 20.87 -12.50
N ASP A 30 -2.55 21.51 -11.33
CA ASP A 30 -1.36 21.56 -10.48
C ASP A 30 -1.07 20.23 -9.77
N LEU A 31 -2.12 19.49 -9.41
CA LEU A 31 -2.00 18.21 -8.71
C LEU A 31 -2.08 16.99 -9.64
N ARG A 32 -2.57 17.18 -10.86
CA ARG A 32 -2.78 16.09 -11.82
C ARG A 32 -1.53 15.24 -12.07
N SER A 33 -0.36 15.86 -12.11
CA SER A 33 0.90 15.16 -12.35
C SER A 33 1.21 14.14 -11.24
N TYR A 34 0.99 14.50 -9.98
CA TYR A 34 1.16 13.60 -8.83
C TYR A 34 0.18 12.43 -8.90
N PHE A 35 -1.10 12.72 -9.11
CA PHE A 35 -2.13 11.68 -9.24
C PHE A 35 -1.85 10.74 -10.42
N THR A 36 -1.40 11.27 -11.55
CA THR A 36 -1.04 10.45 -12.72
C THR A 36 0.12 9.51 -12.42
N LYS A 37 1.18 10.00 -11.77
CA LYS A 37 2.34 9.17 -11.37
C LYS A 37 1.92 8.05 -10.41
N ILE A 38 1.13 8.36 -9.39
CA ILE A 38 0.63 7.37 -8.43
C ILE A 38 -0.23 6.32 -9.15
N TYR A 39 -1.13 6.75 -10.04
CA TYR A 39 -1.98 5.83 -10.79
C TYR A 39 -1.18 4.88 -11.68
N GLN A 40 -0.15 5.38 -12.36
CA GLN A 40 0.77 4.54 -13.15
C GLN A 40 1.43 3.46 -12.28
N LYS A 41 1.86 3.81 -11.08
CA LYS A 41 2.48 2.87 -10.13
C LYS A 41 1.47 1.84 -9.57
N ILE A 42 0.24 2.25 -9.29
CA ILE A 42 -0.85 1.30 -8.95
C ILE A 42 -1.07 0.31 -10.11
N TYR A 43 -1.02 0.78 -11.35
CA TYR A 43 -1.12 -0.09 -12.51
C TYR A 43 0.04 -1.08 -12.61
N LEU A 44 1.28 -0.63 -12.37
CA LEU A 44 2.44 -1.53 -12.30
C LEU A 44 2.27 -2.63 -11.25
N TYR A 45 1.77 -2.29 -10.06
CA TYR A 45 1.44 -3.28 -9.04
C TYR A 45 0.50 -4.35 -9.59
N THR A 46 -0.47 -3.98 -10.42
CA THR A 46 -1.41 -4.96 -10.99
C THR A 46 -0.75 -5.93 -11.97
N THR A 47 0.36 -5.55 -12.61
CA THR A 47 1.08 -6.47 -13.51
C THR A 47 1.75 -7.62 -12.77
N LEU A 48 2.11 -7.44 -11.49
CA LEU A 48 2.63 -8.48 -10.61
C LEU A 48 1.55 -9.43 -10.08
N THR A 49 0.28 -9.07 -10.24
CA THR A 49 -0.86 -9.74 -9.61
C THR A 49 -1.02 -11.18 -10.06
N ASN A 50 -1.02 -11.41 -11.37
CA ASN A 50 -1.40 -12.70 -11.94
C ASN A 50 -0.39 -13.80 -11.59
N ALA A 51 0.88 -13.42 -11.47
CA ALA A 51 1.94 -14.37 -11.17
C ALA A 51 2.00 -14.76 -9.68
N ILE A 52 1.76 -13.81 -8.77
CA ILE A 52 1.90 -14.03 -7.33
C ILE A 52 0.61 -14.57 -6.70
N CYS A 53 -0.56 -14.17 -7.21
CA CYS A 53 -1.84 -14.54 -6.62
C CYS A 53 -2.17 -16.03 -6.69
N ASP A 54 -1.65 -16.75 -7.67
CA ASP A 54 -1.99 -18.17 -7.90
C ASP A 54 -1.11 -19.14 -7.11
N LEU A 55 -0.10 -18.64 -6.38
CA LEU A 55 0.93 -19.48 -5.77
C LEU A 55 0.42 -20.41 -4.67
N ASP A 56 -0.28 -19.91 -3.68
CA ASP A 56 -0.80 -20.76 -2.58
C ASP A 56 -2.00 -20.14 -1.86
N LYS A 57 -3.16 -20.75 -2.04
CA LYS A 57 -4.39 -20.35 -1.36
C LYS A 57 -4.32 -20.50 0.17
N ARG A 58 -3.50 -21.43 0.70
CA ARG A 58 -3.37 -21.68 2.14
C ARG A 58 -2.58 -20.61 2.88
N SER A 59 -1.66 -19.93 2.19
CA SER A 59 -0.84 -18.86 2.75
C SER A 59 -1.54 -17.50 2.75
N LYS A 60 -2.79 -17.42 2.30
CA LYS A 60 -3.57 -16.19 2.18
C LYS A 60 -2.90 -15.13 1.29
N ILE A 61 -1.96 -15.53 0.40
CA ILE A 61 -1.24 -14.62 -0.49
C ILE A 61 -2.21 -13.81 -1.32
N GLN A 62 -3.15 -14.48 -1.99
CA GLN A 62 -4.15 -13.83 -2.82
C GLN A 62 -4.97 -12.79 -2.05
N HIS A 63 -5.41 -13.11 -0.82
CA HIS A 63 -6.21 -12.21 -0.02
C HIS A 63 -5.45 -10.93 0.33
N PHE A 64 -4.23 -11.05 0.85
CA PHE A 64 -3.43 -9.88 1.20
C PHE A 64 -2.95 -9.10 -0.01
N PHE A 65 -2.74 -9.77 -1.14
CA PHE A 65 -2.41 -9.11 -2.39
C PHE A 65 -3.55 -8.19 -2.86
N PHE A 66 -4.78 -8.72 -2.89
CA PHE A 66 -5.96 -7.92 -3.26
C PHE A 66 -6.27 -6.86 -2.22
N GLU A 67 -6.09 -7.15 -0.93
CA GLU A 67 -6.30 -6.16 0.14
C GLU A 67 -5.32 -4.99 -0.01
N CYS A 68 -4.05 -5.25 -0.29
CA CYS A 68 -3.05 -4.23 -0.56
C CYS A 68 -3.46 -3.36 -1.76
N LYS A 69 -3.87 -3.99 -2.87
CA LYS A 69 -4.36 -3.29 -4.07
C LYS A 69 -5.58 -2.42 -3.79
N ASN A 70 -6.58 -2.98 -3.12
CA ASN A 70 -7.82 -2.27 -2.80
C ASN A 70 -7.54 -1.06 -1.91
N ASN A 71 -6.67 -1.22 -0.91
CA ASN A 71 -6.27 -0.12 -0.04
C ASN A 71 -5.54 0.99 -0.81
N MET A 72 -4.71 0.66 -1.80
CA MET A 72 -4.10 1.68 -2.67
C MET A 72 -5.18 2.44 -3.46
N ILE A 73 -6.11 1.74 -4.10
CA ILE A 73 -7.16 2.36 -4.92
C ILE A 73 -8.07 3.25 -4.07
N ILE A 74 -8.53 2.75 -2.91
CA ILE A 74 -9.40 3.50 -2.01
C ILE A 74 -8.67 4.73 -1.45
N SER A 75 -7.40 4.56 -1.02
CA SER A 75 -6.59 5.67 -0.53
C SER A 75 -6.38 6.74 -1.61
N PHE A 76 -6.14 6.33 -2.86
CA PHE A 76 -6.00 7.22 -4.01
C PHE A 76 -7.28 8.03 -4.25
N ASP A 77 -8.43 7.36 -4.26
CA ASP A 77 -9.73 8.03 -4.50
C ASP A 77 -10.05 9.01 -3.36
N LEU A 78 -9.84 8.61 -2.11
CA LEU A 78 -10.00 9.49 -0.95
C LEU A 78 -9.09 10.72 -1.00
N ALA A 79 -7.84 10.56 -1.44
CA ALA A 79 -6.92 11.68 -1.64
C ALA A 79 -7.43 12.63 -2.73
N ASN A 80 -7.92 12.08 -3.86
CA ASN A 80 -8.52 12.86 -4.94
C ASN A 80 -9.77 13.64 -4.48
N LEU A 81 -10.50 13.11 -3.50
CA LEU A 81 -11.66 13.76 -2.90
C LEU A 81 -11.32 14.67 -1.70
N ASN A 82 -10.03 14.91 -1.45
CA ASN A 82 -9.53 15.70 -0.32
C ASN A 82 -9.85 15.14 1.08
N TYR A 83 -10.19 13.86 1.18
CA TYR A 83 -10.33 13.15 2.46
C TYR A 83 -8.96 12.65 2.96
N ILE A 84 -8.03 13.58 3.15
CA ILE A 84 -6.60 13.27 3.36
C ILE A 84 -6.36 12.38 4.58
N ASN A 85 -7.00 12.64 5.71
CA ASN A 85 -6.84 11.83 6.91
C ASN A 85 -7.38 10.40 6.72
N ALA A 86 -8.52 10.24 6.05
CA ALA A 86 -9.06 8.93 5.70
C ALA A 86 -8.14 8.20 4.71
N SER A 87 -7.61 8.91 3.72
CA SER A 87 -6.62 8.37 2.79
C SER A 87 -5.36 7.87 3.52
N LYS A 88 -4.82 8.63 4.48
CA LYS A 88 -3.69 8.23 5.33
C LYS A 88 -3.99 6.93 6.10
N GLN A 89 -5.19 6.79 6.68
CA GLN A 89 -5.59 5.59 7.42
C GLN A 89 -5.64 4.36 6.52
N ILE A 90 -6.18 4.49 5.32
CA ILE A 90 -6.25 3.39 4.35
C ILE A 90 -4.85 3.07 3.81
N LEU A 91 -4.01 4.06 3.55
CA LEU A 91 -2.62 3.84 3.12
C LEU A 91 -1.81 3.11 4.19
N ARG A 92 -2.03 3.39 5.47
CA ARG A 92 -1.46 2.63 6.59
C ARG A 92 -1.89 1.17 6.55
N SER A 93 -3.17 0.90 6.26
CA SER A 93 -3.69 -0.46 6.12
C SER A 93 -3.08 -1.20 4.91
N CYS A 94 -2.73 -0.46 3.86
CA CYS A 94 -1.97 -1.01 2.73
C CYS A 94 -0.59 -1.56 3.17
N ILE A 95 0.15 -0.80 3.98
CA ILE A 95 1.46 -1.23 4.52
C ILE A 95 1.30 -2.49 5.39
N GLU A 96 0.30 -2.54 6.26
CA GLU A 96 0.01 -3.72 7.07
C GLU A 96 -0.29 -4.94 6.20
N SER A 97 -1.10 -4.78 5.17
CA SER A 97 -1.44 -5.85 4.23
C SER A 97 -0.20 -6.36 3.48
N LEU A 98 0.72 -5.46 3.10
CA LEU A 98 1.99 -5.84 2.48
C LEU A 98 2.87 -6.67 3.43
N PHE A 99 2.99 -6.28 4.70
CA PHE A 99 3.77 -7.05 5.67
C PHE A 99 3.22 -8.47 5.84
N ARG A 100 1.90 -8.62 5.90
CA ARG A 100 1.25 -9.94 5.94
C ARG A 100 1.45 -10.72 4.64
N LEU A 101 1.38 -10.05 3.50
CA LEU A 101 1.66 -10.62 2.19
C LEU A 101 3.09 -11.16 2.12
N SER A 102 4.06 -10.36 2.55
CA SER A 102 5.48 -10.73 2.56
C SER A 102 5.74 -11.98 3.40
N LEU A 103 5.14 -12.08 4.60
CA LEU A 103 5.24 -13.30 5.42
C LEU A 103 4.54 -14.50 4.77
N GLY A 104 3.42 -14.28 4.08
CA GLY A 104 2.71 -15.32 3.33
C GLY A 104 3.56 -15.90 2.21
N ILE A 105 4.23 -15.05 1.41
CA ILE A 105 5.12 -15.45 0.33
C ILE A 105 6.36 -16.16 0.90
N SER A 106 6.98 -15.62 1.94
CA SER A 106 8.13 -16.26 2.62
C SER A 106 7.78 -17.64 3.15
N ARG A 107 6.59 -17.79 3.75
CA ARG A 107 6.09 -19.08 4.22
C ARG A 107 5.90 -20.08 3.07
N TYR A 108 5.41 -19.63 1.93
CA TYR A 108 5.28 -20.47 0.73
C TYR A 108 6.65 -20.91 0.22
N ILE A 109 7.61 -20.00 0.12
CA ILE A 109 8.98 -20.29 -0.32
C ILE A 109 9.63 -21.32 0.61
N GLU A 110 9.59 -21.09 1.94
CA GLU A 110 10.18 -22.02 2.91
C GLU A 110 9.50 -23.40 2.88
N TYR A 111 8.18 -23.46 2.75
CA TYR A 111 7.47 -24.73 2.59
C TYR A 111 7.95 -25.49 1.35
N ARG A 112 8.12 -24.81 0.22
CA ARG A 112 8.61 -25.38 -1.03
C ARG A 112 10.03 -25.94 -0.88
N GLU A 113 10.92 -25.17 -0.27
CA GLU A 113 12.30 -25.61 -0.01
C GLU A 113 12.37 -26.81 0.94
N ASN A 114 11.56 -26.81 1.98
CA ASN A 114 11.45 -27.95 2.89
C ASN A 114 10.95 -29.21 2.16
N LYS A 115 9.97 -29.06 1.28
CA LYS A 115 9.46 -30.17 0.47
C LYS A 115 10.53 -30.74 -0.47
N LYS A 116 11.37 -29.89 -1.11
CA LYS A 116 12.52 -30.34 -1.92
C LYS A 116 13.51 -31.16 -1.09
N LYS A 117 13.66 -30.86 0.20
CA LYS A 117 14.50 -31.57 1.17
C LYS A 117 13.83 -32.81 1.80
N GLY A 118 12.61 -33.17 1.38
CA GLY A 118 11.83 -34.28 1.95
C GLY A 118 11.18 -33.99 3.30
N ILE A 119 11.14 -32.73 3.73
CA ILE A 119 10.52 -32.30 5.00
C ILE A 119 9.06 -31.92 4.73
N TYR A 120 8.12 -32.75 5.19
CA TYR A 120 6.68 -32.57 4.98
C TYR A 120 5.92 -32.10 6.22
N VAL A 121 6.62 -31.95 7.34
CA VAL A 121 6.04 -31.46 8.60
C VAL A 121 6.23 -29.95 8.73
N ALA A 122 5.30 -29.29 9.39
CA ALA A 122 5.43 -27.86 9.67
C ALA A 122 6.58 -27.62 10.65
N THR A 123 7.64 -26.99 10.18
CA THR A 123 8.78 -26.56 11.00
C THR A 123 8.36 -25.45 11.98
N GLU A 124 9.17 -25.20 13.00
CA GLU A 124 8.94 -24.07 13.93
C GLU A 124 8.98 -22.73 13.20
N SER A 125 9.85 -22.57 12.19
CA SER A 125 9.91 -21.38 11.35
C SER A 125 8.59 -21.17 10.61
N LEU A 126 8.06 -22.18 9.92
CA LEU A 126 6.75 -22.09 9.23
C LEU A 126 5.58 -21.76 10.17
N LYS A 127 5.60 -22.32 11.40
CA LYS A 127 4.60 -21.99 12.42
C LYS A 127 4.73 -20.54 12.88
N ASN A 128 5.95 -20.07 13.06
CA ASN A 128 6.24 -18.71 13.49
C ASN A 128 5.80 -17.67 12.44
N LEU A 129 6.15 -17.91 11.17
CA LEU A 129 5.68 -17.08 10.05
C LEU A 129 4.15 -16.99 10.00
N LYS A 130 3.46 -18.14 10.17
CA LYS A 130 2.00 -18.17 10.21
C LYS A 130 1.44 -17.37 11.40
N ASN A 131 1.98 -17.57 12.59
CA ASN A 131 1.52 -16.91 13.81
C ASN A 131 1.70 -15.39 13.72
N MET A 132 2.80 -14.93 13.11
CA MET A 132 3.04 -13.50 12.90
C MET A 132 2.14 -12.94 11.80
N GLN A 133 1.94 -13.65 10.70
CA GLN A 133 1.01 -13.27 9.64
C GLN A 133 -0.43 -13.09 10.17
N ASP A 134 -0.87 -13.96 11.08
CA ASP A 134 -2.21 -13.94 11.68
C ASP A 134 -2.29 -13.06 12.95
N SER A 135 -1.21 -12.42 13.37
CA SER A 135 -1.16 -11.62 14.61
C SER A 135 -2.07 -10.40 14.54
N HIS A 136 -2.89 -10.19 15.57
CA HIS A 136 -3.67 -8.97 15.76
C HIS A 136 -2.84 -7.80 16.31
N LYS A 137 -1.63 -8.07 16.81
CA LYS A 137 -0.73 -7.06 17.37
C LYS A 137 0.19 -6.53 16.28
N VAL A 138 -0.22 -5.45 15.64
CA VAL A 138 0.53 -4.88 14.50
C VAL A 138 1.97 -4.50 14.86
N GLY A 139 2.22 -3.98 16.07
CA GLY A 139 3.59 -3.70 16.51
C GLY A 139 4.50 -4.95 16.55
N LYS A 140 3.95 -6.13 16.92
CA LYS A 140 4.72 -7.39 16.82
C LYS A 140 4.95 -7.81 15.38
N LEU A 141 3.96 -7.64 14.51
CA LEU A 141 4.08 -7.95 13.09
C LEU A 141 5.18 -7.11 12.44
N THR A 142 5.16 -5.80 12.65
CA THR A 142 6.11 -4.88 12.02
C THR A 142 7.56 -5.13 12.45
N HIS A 143 7.82 -5.29 13.75
CA HIS A 143 9.15 -5.63 14.24
C HIS A 143 9.63 -6.97 13.71
N PHE A 144 8.77 -7.99 13.73
CA PHE A 144 9.12 -9.31 13.20
C PHE A 144 9.48 -9.26 11.71
N VAL A 145 8.76 -8.49 10.90
CA VAL A 145 9.04 -8.33 9.47
C VAL A 145 10.41 -7.67 9.25
N ILE A 146 10.73 -6.60 9.98
CA ILE A 146 12.02 -5.92 9.87
C ILE A 146 13.17 -6.87 10.23
N ASP A 147 13.03 -7.61 11.32
CA ASP A 147 14.05 -8.58 11.76
C ASP A 147 14.20 -9.73 10.78
N TYR A 148 13.09 -10.27 10.27
CA TYR A 148 13.08 -11.38 9.32
C TYR A 148 13.77 -11.04 8.00
N PHE A 149 13.60 -9.81 7.50
CA PHE A 149 14.22 -9.35 6.26
C PHE A 149 15.54 -8.58 6.48
N SER A 150 16.15 -8.66 7.66
CA SER A 150 17.34 -7.87 8.03
C SER A 150 18.54 -8.07 7.10
N GLU A 151 18.73 -9.29 6.59
CA GLU A 151 19.85 -9.65 5.71
C GLU A 151 19.48 -9.63 4.21
N THR A 152 18.35 -9.07 3.85
CA THR A 152 17.87 -9.01 2.47
C THR A 152 18.04 -7.62 1.85
N PRO A 153 18.11 -7.51 0.51
CA PRO A 153 18.23 -6.22 -0.16
C PRO A 153 17.03 -5.29 0.04
N VAL A 154 15.89 -5.82 0.50
CA VAL A 154 14.67 -5.03 0.77
C VAL A 154 14.52 -4.58 2.23
N ASN A 155 15.51 -4.81 3.08
CA ASN A 155 15.46 -4.41 4.50
C ASN A 155 15.19 -2.91 4.67
N GLU A 156 15.91 -2.07 3.92
CA GLU A 156 15.72 -0.61 3.99
C GLU A 156 14.32 -0.19 3.54
N ASN A 157 13.75 -0.88 2.55
CA ASN A 157 12.38 -0.64 2.10
C ASN A 157 11.36 -1.01 3.19
N MET A 158 11.59 -2.13 3.91
CA MET A 158 10.76 -2.55 5.05
C MET A 158 10.83 -1.55 6.20
N LYS A 159 12.03 -1.03 6.53
CA LYS A 159 12.22 0.01 7.55
C LYS A 159 11.51 1.31 7.16
N GLN A 160 11.68 1.77 5.93
CA GLN A 160 11.04 2.98 5.45
C GLN A 160 9.51 2.86 5.50
N LEU A 161 8.95 1.70 5.16
CA LEU A 161 7.51 1.43 5.32
C LEU A 161 7.07 1.43 6.79
N TYR A 162 7.90 0.93 7.71
CA TYR A 162 7.60 0.99 9.13
C TYR A 162 7.56 2.42 9.67
N ASP A 163 8.52 3.26 9.27
CA ASP A 163 8.56 4.67 9.66
C ASP A 163 7.34 5.43 9.12
N LEU A 164 6.97 5.17 7.87
CA LEU A 164 5.74 5.72 7.28
C LEU A 164 4.48 5.19 7.97
N TYR A 165 4.43 3.91 8.31
CA TYR A 165 3.33 3.32 9.09
C TYR A 165 3.16 4.07 10.43
N SER A 166 4.25 4.35 11.12
CA SER A 166 4.25 5.09 12.38
C SER A 166 3.75 6.53 12.19
N THR A 167 4.22 7.22 11.16
CA THR A 167 3.80 8.57 10.80
C THR A 167 2.30 8.62 10.45
N LEU A 168 1.84 7.68 9.60
CA LEU A 168 0.43 7.59 9.21
C LEU A 168 -0.48 7.18 10.39
N SER A 169 0.06 6.49 11.40
CA SER A 169 -0.69 6.14 12.62
C SER A 169 -1.07 7.36 13.44
N GLY A 170 -0.29 8.43 13.38
CA GLY A 170 -0.63 9.72 14.00
C GLY A 170 -1.97 10.28 13.49
N ALA A 171 -2.29 10.09 12.23
CA ALA A 171 -3.55 10.52 11.63
C ALA A 171 -4.80 9.76 12.16
N VAL A 172 -4.59 8.58 12.77
CA VAL A 172 -5.68 7.78 13.40
C VAL A 172 -5.95 8.26 14.82
N HIS A 173 -4.90 8.72 15.51
CA HIS A 173 -5.00 9.22 16.89
C HIS A 173 -5.11 10.74 16.87
N VAL A 174 -6.33 11.26 17.00
CA VAL A 174 -6.65 12.70 16.95
C VAL A 174 -6.23 13.38 18.26
N ASN A 175 -4.97 13.23 18.65
CA ASN A 175 -4.39 13.83 19.86
C ASN A 175 -3.37 14.95 19.55
N ASP A 176 -3.05 15.16 18.28
CA ASP A 176 -2.20 16.23 17.80
C ASP A 176 -2.98 17.16 16.86
N LYS A 177 -2.70 18.48 16.96
CA LYS A 177 -3.38 19.52 16.14
C LYS A 177 -3.17 19.28 14.63
N ASP A 178 -2.01 18.76 14.23
CA ASP A 178 -1.68 18.50 12.84
C ASP A 178 -2.48 17.33 12.23
N ASN A 179 -3.14 16.55 13.10
CA ASN A 179 -4.00 15.44 12.69
C ASN A 179 -5.49 15.80 12.62
N PHE A 180 -5.85 17.02 13.00
CA PHE A 180 -7.24 17.49 12.82
C PHE A 180 -7.50 17.79 11.35
N THR A 181 -8.74 17.48 10.94
CA THR A 181 -9.21 17.90 9.62
C THR A 181 -9.36 19.44 9.60
N PRO A 182 -8.80 20.14 8.63
CA PRO A 182 -8.94 21.61 8.54
C PRO A 182 -10.32 22.04 8.08
N HIS A 183 -11.12 21.12 7.55
CA HIS A 183 -12.42 21.39 6.94
C HIS A 183 -13.54 21.44 7.99
N LYS A 184 -14.37 22.46 7.91
CA LYS A 184 -15.53 22.66 8.78
C LYS A 184 -16.86 22.31 8.11
N TYR A 185 -16.92 22.49 6.79
CA TYR A 185 -18.09 22.26 5.96
C TYR A 185 -17.74 21.39 4.75
N LEU A 186 -18.74 20.74 4.16
CA LEU A 186 -18.55 19.89 2.98
C LEU A 186 -17.92 20.64 1.81
N LEU A 187 -18.28 21.89 1.58
CA LEU A 187 -17.72 22.71 0.51
C LEU A 187 -16.22 22.99 0.68
N ASP A 188 -15.69 22.96 1.91
CA ASP A 188 -14.26 23.15 2.16
C ASP A 188 -13.43 22.02 1.52
N TYR A 189 -14.01 20.82 1.35
CA TYR A 189 -13.34 19.70 0.69
C TYR A 189 -13.11 19.92 -0.81
N ASN A 190 -13.81 20.87 -1.43
CA ASN A 190 -13.58 21.27 -2.82
C ASN A 190 -12.41 22.26 -2.98
N ILE A 191 -11.91 22.79 -1.86
CA ILE A 191 -10.80 23.75 -1.85
C ILE A 191 -9.49 22.97 -1.71
N ALA A 192 -8.68 22.98 -2.78
CA ALA A 192 -7.35 22.35 -2.74
C ALA A 192 -6.43 23.12 -1.79
N ASN A 193 -6.03 22.49 -0.70
CA ASN A 193 -4.93 22.98 0.12
C ASN A 193 -3.66 22.18 -0.20
N ARG A 194 -2.80 22.75 -1.05
CA ARG A 194 -1.58 22.13 -1.53
C ARG A 194 -0.65 21.72 -0.38
N GLU A 195 -0.55 22.53 0.65
CA GLU A 195 0.32 22.26 1.82
C GLU A 195 -0.07 20.97 2.56
N HIS A 196 -1.33 20.58 2.51
CA HIS A 196 -1.81 19.34 3.15
C HIS A 196 -1.79 18.13 2.20
N ILE A 197 -2.07 18.34 0.93
CA ILE A 197 -2.22 17.26 -0.06
C ILE A 197 -0.85 16.78 -0.55
N GLU A 198 0.04 17.71 -0.93
CA GLU A 198 1.32 17.38 -1.57
C GLU A 198 2.20 16.47 -0.69
N PRO A 199 2.40 16.74 0.61
CA PRO A 199 3.16 15.83 1.47
C PRO A 199 2.53 14.43 1.57
N HIS A 200 1.21 14.35 1.54
CA HIS A 200 0.53 13.06 1.54
C HIS A 200 0.74 12.28 0.23
N LEU A 201 0.66 12.95 -0.92
CA LEU A 201 0.90 12.31 -2.22
C LEU A 201 2.35 11.84 -2.35
N ILE A 202 3.33 12.58 -1.82
CA ILE A 202 4.73 12.15 -1.74
C ILE A 202 4.86 10.89 -0.90
N ASN A 203 4.27 10.85 0.30
CA ASN A 203 4.29 9.66 1.15
C ASN A 203 3.59 8.47 0.47
N PHE A 204 2.50 8.72 -0.23
CA PHE A 204 1.79 7.70 -1.00
C PHE A 204 2.68 7.10 -2.10
N GLU A 205 3.40 7.94 -2.83
CA GLU A 205 4.34 7.51 -3.86
C GLU A 205 5.48 6.66 -3.26
N ILE A 206 6.03 7.06 -2.11
CA ILE A 206 7.05 6.29 -1.39
C ILE A 206 6.51 4.91 -0.98
N VAL A 207 5.28 4.84 -0.44
CA VAL A 207 4.67 3.55 -0.09
C VAL A 207 4.57 2.64 -1.30
N ILE A 208 4.03 3.13 -2.41
CA ILE A 208 3.87 2.29 -3.62
C ILE A 208 5.22 1.82 -4.16
N ASN A 209 6.22 2.70 -4.22
CA ASN A 209 7.56 2.33 -4.68
C ASN A 209 8.12 1.17 -3.84
N ASN A 210 8.07 1.28 -2.51
CA ASN A 210 8.56 0.22 -1.62
C ASN A 210 7.77 -1.08 -1.79
N VAL A 211 6.44 -0.99 -1.94
CA VAL A 211 5.59 -2.15 -2.22
C VAL A 211 6.04 -2.87 -3.49
N ILE A 212 6.27 -2.13 -4.57
CA ILE A 212 6.70 -2.70 -5.85
C ILE A 212 8.09 -3.32 -5.73
N PHE A 213 9.06 -2.67 -5.07
CA PHE A 213 10.41 -3.21 -4.87
C PHE A 213 10.41 -4.53 -4.07
N ILE A 214 9.61 -4.60 -3.01
CA ILE A 214 9.49 -5.81 -2.20
C ILE A 214 8.86 -6.95 -3.01
N LEU A 215 7.86 -6.67 -3.83
CA LEU A 215 7.26 -7.69 -4.70
C LEU A 215 8.20 -8.09 -5.84
N TYR A 216 8.97 -7.15 -6.38
CA TYR A 216 10.02 -7.44 -7.35
C TYR A 216 11.09 -8.38 -6.77
N TYR A 217 11.55 -8.14 -5.54
CA TYR A 217 12.44 -9.06 -4.83
C TYR A 217 11.85 -10.48 -4.74
N PHE A 218 10.59 -10.61 -4.39
CA PHE A 218 9.96 -11.93 -4.33
C PHE A 218 9.84 -12.61 -5.70
N SER A 219 9.74 -11.87 -6.79
CA SER A 219 9.64 -12.46 -8.13
C SER A 219 10.87 -13.32 -8.48
N PHE A 220 12.06 -12.98 -7.98
CA PHE A 220 13.27 -13.81 -8.17
C PHE A 220 13.19 -15.15 -7.46
N TYR A 221 12.63 -15.21 -6.25
CA TYR A 221 12.42 -16.48 -5.55
C TYR A 221 11.36 -17.36 -6.20
N LEU A 222 10.51 -16.78 -7.02
CA LEU A 222 9.36 -17.42 -7.62
C LEU A 222 9.56 -17.67 -9.11
N ASP A 223 10.75 -17.39 -9.63
CA ASP A 223 11.11 -17.56 -11.04
C ASP A 223 10.88 -18.99 -11.52
N ASP A 224 11.29 -19.98 -10.73
CA ASP A 224 11.05 -21.41 -10.98
C ASP A 224 9.54 -21.78 -11.08
N GLU A 225 8.65 -20.96 -10.55
CA GLU A 225 7.20 -21.17 -10.54
C GLU A 225 6.50 -20.43 -11.70
N GLY A 226 7.27 -19.89 -12.64
CA GLY A 226 6.71 -19.19 -13.79
C GLY A 226 6.31 -17.74 -13.50
N VAL A 227 6.77 -17.18 -12.37
CA VAL A 227 6.62 -15.74 -12.07
C VAL A 227 7.70 -14.98 -12.81
N HIS A 228 7.64 -14.99 -14.14
CA HIS A 228 8.58 -14.26 -14.95
C HIS A 228 8.05 -12.86 -15.27
N LEU A 229 8.85 -11.85 -14.94
CA LEU A 229 8.65 -10.53 -15.52
C LEU A 229 9.30 -10.51 -16.90
N HIS A 230 8.52 -10.22 -17.93
CA HIS A 230 9.05 -10.08 -19.27
C HIS A 230 10.02 -8.89 -19.32
N LYS A 231 11.08 -8.98 -20.15
CA LYS A 231 12.05 -7.89 -20.32
C LYS A 231 11.39 -6.54 -20.60
N ARG A 232 10.26 -6.53 -21.32
CA ARG A 232 9.49 -5.32 -21.60
C ARG A 232 8.89 -4.72 -20.32
N ASP A 233 8.40 -5.56 -19.42
CA ASP A 233 7.80 -5.12 -18.16
C ASP A 233 8.88 -4.58 -17.22
N LEU A 234 10.06 -5.19 -17.18
CA LEU A 234 11.23 -4.69 -16.43
C LEU A 234 11.63 -3.28 -16.89
N LEU A 235 11.71 -3.02 -18.18
CA LEU A 235 12.01 -1.68 -18.72
C LEU A 235 10.95 -0.64 -18.31
N GLU A 236 9.68 -1.04 -18.23
CA GLU A 236 8.61 -0.14 -17.79
C GLU A 236 8.68 0.10 -16.28
N PHE A 237 9.06 -0.91 -15.49
CA PHE A 237 9.35 -0.77 -14.06
C PHE A 237 10.48 0.24 -13.82
N GLU A 238 11.62 0.07 -14.47
CA GLU A 238 12.77 0.97 -14.34
C GLU A 238 12.39 2.42 -14.66
N LYS A 239 11.71 2.62 -15.79
CA LYS A 239 11.28 3.93 -16.24
C LYS A 239 10.28 4.61 -15.30
N THR A 240 9.30 3.84 -14.79
CA THR A 240 8.22 4.40 -13.97
C THR A 240 8.65 4.64 -12.52
N LEU A 241 9.56 3.79 -12.00
CA LEU A 241 10.04 3.91 -10.63
C LEU A 241 11.18 4.92 -10.46
N GLU A 242 11.84 5.30 -11.58
CA GLU A 242 13.00 6.22 -11.58
C GLU A 242 14.13 5.75 -10.62
N ALA A 243 14.27 4.43 -10.39
CA ALA A 243 15.10 3.86 -9.33
C ALA A 243 15.87 2.61 -9.78
N THR A 244 16.70 2.76 -10.80
CA THR A 244 17.59 1.69 -11.33
C THR A 244 18.45 1.07 -10.24
N ASN A 245 19.03 1.86 -9.36
CA ASN A 245 19.94 1.37 -8.31
C ASN A 245 19.33 0.33 -7.35
N ILE A 246 18.03 0.40 -7.09
CA ILE A 246 17.37 -0.55 -6.18
C ILE A 246 17.08 -1.86 -6.91
N LEU A 247 16.67 -1.79 -8.17
CA LEU A 247 16.46 -2.96 -9.00
C LEU A 247 17.78 -3.73 -9.19
N GLU A 248 18.86 -3.04 -9.56
CA GLU A 248 20.20 -3.62 -9.65
C GLU A 248 20.67 -4.25 -8.33
N LYS A 249 20.41 -3.62 -7.19
CA LYS A 249 20.74 -4.17 -5.87
C LYS A 249 20.01 -5.49 -5.60
N ILE A 250 18.75 -5.59 -6.00
CA ILE A 250 17.96 -6.82 -5.87
C ILE A 250 18.52 -7.89 -6.80
N GLU A 251 18.76 -7.56 -8.08
CA GLU A 251 19.31 -8.50 -9.07
C GLU A 251 20.67 -9.06 -8.62
N ASN A 252 21.59 -8.19 -8.19
CA ASN A 252 22.92 -8.58 -7.73
C ASN A 252 22.91 -9.46 -6.46
N PHE A 253 21.83 -9.47 -5.69
CA PHE A 253 21.69 -10.34 -4.52
C PHE A 253 21.47 -11.81 -4.92
N PHE A 254 20.92 -12.06 -6.10
CA PHE A 254 20.60 -13.41 -6.60
C PHE A 254 21.64 -13.98 -7.57
N VAL A 255 22.65 -13.22 -7.95
CA VAL A 255 23.77 -13.64 -8.78
C VAL A 255 24.90 -14.18 -7.91
#